data_640ebbe6c8fadf4c8a9bd6169fd1bf37
#
_entry.id   640ebbe6c8fadf4c8a9bd6169fd1bf37
#
_cell.length_a   1.000
_cell.length_b   1.000
_cell.length_c   1.000
_cell.angle_alpha   90.00
_cell.angle_beta   90.00
_cell.angle_gamma   90.00
#
_symmetry.space_group_name_H-M   'P 1'
#
loop_
_entity.id
_entity.type
_entity.pdbx_description
1 polymer ?
#
loop_
_entity_poly.entity_id
_entity_poly.type
_entity_poly.pdbx_seq_one_letter_code
_entity_poly.pdbx_strand_id
1 'polypeptide(L)'
;LSEFFLDIGYFTAITMCYFLVEGYQYTHSKKAYALRLLSFALISEVPYCLAFTQDGIIGFEGLNMMFTLLICFGILVVFERTSNKVLRFTYALFSIILSLFCSWAILAPVFTLLFIWSKGSDKKIKLSFIIAVLLFAAFNLAGGIGRFSMTTNILYALGSIVGTGLSGIV
;
A
#
# COMPACT_ATOMS: atom_id res chain seq x y z
N LEU A 1 -16.85 3.56 -16.33
CA LEU A 1 -16.85 4.42 -15.13
C LEU A 1 -16.26 3.69 -13.92
N SER A 2 -16.62 2.40 -13.66
CA SER A 2 -16.09 1.63 -12.53
C SER A 2 -14.58 1.42 -12.61
N GLU A 3 -14.02 1.11 -13.78
CA GLU A 3 -12.59 0.90 -13.98
C GLU A 3 -11.78 2.17 -13.73
N PHE A 4 -12.28 3.33 -14.15
CA PHE A 4 -11.64 4.62 -13.88
C PHE A 4 -11.54 4.92 -12.38
N PHE A 5 -12.56 4.59 -11.59
CA PHE A 5 -12.50 4.73 -10.13
C PHE A 5 -11.55 3.73 -9.48
N LEU A 6 -11.43 2.51 -10.04
CA LEU A 6 -10.43 1.54 -9.57
C LEU A 6 -9.00 2.04 -9.82
N ASP A 7 -8.72 2.60 -11.00
CA ASP A 7 -7.40 3.15 -11.33
C ASP A 7 -7.02 4.33 -10.41
N ILE A 8 -7.98 5.21 -10.08
CA ILE A 8 -7.78 6.26 -9.06
C ILE A 8 -7.49 5.66 -7.68
N GLY A 9 -8.18 4.57 -7.31
CA GLY A 9 -7.92 3.85 -6.07
C GLY A 9 -6.47 3.31 -5.99
N TYR A 10 -5.96 2.79 -7.08
CA TYR A 10 -4.59 2.29 -7.17
C TYR A 10 -3.53 3.38 -7.03
N PHE A 11 -3.75 4.54 -7.67
CA PHE A 11 -2.94 5.74 -7.48
C PHE A 11 -2.85 6.13 -6.00
N THR A 12 -3.98 6.15 -5.33
CA THR A 12 -4.08 6.57 -3.93
C THR A 12 -3.25 5.70 -3.01
N ALA A 13 -3.22 4.38 -3.24
CA ALA A 13 -2.49 3.45 -2.38
C ALA A 13 -0.97 3.65 -2.41
N ILE A 14 -0.37 3.83 -3.60
CA ILE A 14 1.07 4.10 -3.74
C ILE A 14 1.40 5.44 -3.10
N THR A 15 0.60 6.47 -3.37
CA THR A 15 0.77 7.82 -2.84
C THR A 15 0.64 7.85 -1.31
N MET A 16 -0.30 7.10 -0.74
CA MET A 16 -0.43 6.98 0.72
C MET A 16 0.80 6.33 1.38
N CYS A 17 1.39 5.30 0.75
CA CYS A 17 2.63 4.69 1.24
C CYS A 17 3.80 5.69 1.20
N TYR A 18 3.89 6.51 0.15
CA TYR A 18 4.88 7.59 0.07
C TYR A 18 4.67 8.63 1.16
N PHE A 19 3.46 9.16 1.31
CA PHE A 19 3.15 10.15 2.34
C PHE A 19 3.29 9.60 3.76
N LEU A 20 3.10 8.29 3.96
CA LEU A 20 3.38 7.66 5.24
C LEU A 20 4.86 7.78 5.61
N VAL A 21 5.76 7.47 4.65
CA VAL A 21 7.22 7.54 4.86
C VAL A 21 7.66 8.98 5.04
N GLU A 22 7.16 9.89 4.23
CA GLU A 22 7.46 11.33 4.30
C GLU A 22 6.93 11.93 5.61
N GLY A 23 5.65 11.73 5.91
CA GLY A 23 5.02 12.19 7.14
C GLY A 23 5.67 11.64 8.41
N TYR A 24 6.17 10.41 8.36
CA TYR A 24 6.94 9.83 9.45
C TYR A 24 8.21 10.63 9.74
N GLN A 25 8.90 11.15 8.73
CA GLN A 25 10.13 11.92 8.88
C GLN A 25 9.87 13.28 9.55
N TYR A 26 8.84 13.99 9.10
CA TYR A 26 8.52 15.33 9.60
C TYR A 26 7.70 15.34 10.89
N THR A 27 7.19 14.19 11.31
CA THR A 27 6.36 14.14 12.52
C THR A 27 7.20 14.27 13.79
N HIS A 28 6.83 15.23 14.65
CA HIS A 28 7.48 15.43 15.94
C HIS A 28 7.15 14.30 16.93
N SER A 29 5.91 13.81 16.96
CA SER A 29 5.46 12.75 17.86
C SER A 29 5.01 11.51 17.08
N LYS A 30 5.88 10.49 17.03
CA LYS A 30 5.59 9.18 16.39
C LYS A 30 4.37 8.49 17.02
N LYS A 31 4.22 8.64 18.36
CA LYS A 31 3.07 8.07 19.09
C LYS A 31 1.76 8.73 18.68
N ALA A 32 1.72 10.06 18.59
CA ALA A 32 0.52 10.78 18.15
C ALA A 32 0.16 10.44 16.70
N TYR A 33 1.15 10.25 15.82
CA TYR A 33 0.92 9.82 14.44
C TYR A 33 0.32 8.42 14.37
N ALA A 34 0.90 7.46 15.11
CA ALA A 34 0.35 6.09 15.20
C ALA A 34 -1.09 6.08 15.72
N LEU A 35 -1.38 6.88 16.78
CA LEU A 35 -2.74 6.97 17.33
C LEU A 35 -3.74 7.56 16.32
N ARG A 36 -3.35 8.57 15.54
CA ARG A 36 -4.19 9.10 14.46
C ARG A 36 -4.48 8.04 13.41
N LEU A 37 -3.45 7.32 12.93
CA LEU A 37 -3.63 6.22 11.98
C LEU A 37 -4.57 5.15 12.53
N LEU A 38 -4.40 4.75 13.79
CA LEU A 38 -5.26 3.77 14.45
C LEU A 38 -6.70 4.25 14.58
N SER A 39 -6.90 5.52 15.00
CA SER A 39 -8.24 6.10 15.13
C SER A 39 -8.96 6.13 13.78
N PHE A 40 -8.28 6.57 12.72
CA PHE A 40 -8.84 6.57 11.37
C PHE A 40 -9.08 5.15 10.85
N ALA A 41 -8.20 4.19 11.16
CA ALA A 41 -8.39 2.80 10.80
C ALA A 41 -9.67 2.22 11.41
N LEU A 42 -9.90 2.47 12.71
CA LEU A 42 -11.11 2.01 13.41
C LEU A 42 -12.39 2.68 12.90
N ILE A 43 -12.35 3.99 12.67
CA ILE A 43 -13.51 4.73 12.16
C ILE A 43 -13.85 4.30 10.73
N SER A 44 -12.84 4.11 9.88
CA SER A 44 -13.05 3.74 8.48
C SER A 44 -13.37 2.26 8.27
N GLU A 45 -13.22 1.41 9.28
CA GLU A 45 -13.58 -0.01 9.20
C GLU A 45 -15.09 -0.20 9.06
N VAL A 46 -15.89 0.59 9.77
CA VAL A 46 -17.35 0.51 9.70
C VAL A 46 -17.88 0.74 8.27
N PRO A 47 -17.60 1.89 7.62
CA PRO A 47 -18.05 2.11 6.25
C PRO A 47 -17.39 1.13 5.26
N TYR A 48 -16.17 0.65 5.52
CA TYR A 48 -15.52 -0.35 4.70
C TYR A 48 -16.30 -1.68 4.72
N CYS A 49 -16.61 -2.22 5.89
CA CYS A 49 -17.40 -3.44 6.02
C CYS A 49 -18.80 -3.28 5.42
N LEU A 50 -19.43 -2.12 5.58
CA LEU A 50 -20.76 -1.84 4.98
C LEU A 50 -20.70 -1.80 3.45
N ALA A 51 -19.64 -1.25 2.86
CA ALA A 51 -19.49 -1.15 1.40
C ALA A 51 -19.31 -2.52 0.73
N PHE A 52 -18.73 -3.49 1.43
CA PHE A 52 -18.52 -4.85 0.92
C PHE A 52 -19.52 -5.87 1.44
N THR A 53 -20.58 -5.41 2.13
CA THR A 53 -21.67 -6.28 2.58
C THR A 53 -22.41 -6.85 1.37
N GLN A 54 -22.46 -8.17 1.27
CA GLN A 54 -23.29 -8.89 0.29
C GLN A 54 -24.46 -9.55 1.05
N ASP A 55 -25.64 -9.54 0.45
CA ASP A 55 -26.87 -10.19 0.97
C ASP A 55 -27.32 -9.76 2.39
N GLY A 56 -26.99 -8.54 2.81
CA GLY A 56 -27.43 -7.99 4.10
C GLY A 56 -26.70 -8.55 5.33
N ILE A 57 -25.69 -9.40 5.14
CA ILE A 57 -24.84 -9.93 6.21
C ILE A 57 -23.52 -9.15 6.17
N ILE A 58 -23.20 -8.47 7.28
CA ILE A 58 -21.91 -7.80 7.44
C ILE A 58 -20.83 -8.87 7.55
N GLY A 59 -20.13 -9.13 6.44
CA GLY A 59 -19.00 -10.04 6.38
C GLY A 59 -17.69 -9.35 6.72
N PHE A 60 -16.72 -10.09 7.26
CA PHE A 60 -15.36 -9.61 7.40
C PHE A 60 -14.59 -9.89 6.10
N GLU A 61 -14.39 -8.85 5.28
CA GLU A 61 -13.66 -8.91 4.00
C GLU A 61 -12.16 -8.55 4.13
N GLY A 62 -11.64 -8.61 5.36
CA GLY A 62 -10.29 -8.18 5.70
C GLY A 62 -10.26 -6.75 6.25
N LEU A 63 -9.12 -6.37 6.79
CA LEU A 63 -8.91 -5.03 7.36
C LEU A 63 -8.70 -3.99 6.26
N ASN A 64 -9.19 -2.78 6.48
CA ASN A 64 -9.08 -1.68 5.52
C ASN A 64 -7.63 -1.22 5.31
N MET A 65 -7.41 -0.37 4.28
CA MET A 65 -6.10 0.18 3.91
C MET A 65 -5.38 0.91 5.06
N MET A 66 -6.12 1.54 5.98
CA MET A 66 -5.52 2.29 7.10
C MET A 66 -4.80 1.36 8.10
N PHE A 67 -5.31 0.14 8.30
CA PHE A 67 -4.60 -0.89 9.09
C PHE A 67 -3.32 -1.35 8.39
N THR A 68 -3.34 -1.48 7.07
CA THR A 68 -2.12 -1.78 6.31
C THR A 68 -1.07 -0.69 6.49
N LEU A 69 -1.46 0.58 6.44
CA LEU A 69 -0.56 1.71 6.70
C LEU A 69 -0.03 1.71 8.15
N LEU A 70 -0.83 1.30 9.12
CA LEU A 70 -0.38 1.16 10.50
C LEU A 70 0.68 0.06 10.65
N ILE A 71 0.55 -1.06 9.95
CA ILE A 71 1.58 -2.11 9.88
C ILE A 71 2.86 -1.56 9.25
N CYS A 72 2.73 -0.83 8.14
CA CYS A 72 3.86 -0.18 7.45
C CYS A 72 4.54 0.88 8.35
N PHE A 73 3.77 1.60 9.17
CA PHE A 73 4.32 2.51 10.18
C PHE A 73 5.21 1.76 11.18
N GLY A 74 4.82 0.55 11.58
CA GLY A 74 5.66 -0.32 12.42
C GLY A 74 7.01 -0.65 11.78
N ILE A 75 7.06 -0.87 10.44
CA ILE A 75 8.32 -1.08 9.71
C ILE A 75 9.22 0.15 9.86
N LEU A 76 8.68 1.37 9.68
CA LEU A 76 9.43 2.61 9.81
C LEU A 76 10.05 2.76 11.22
N VAL A 77 9.27 2.47 12.26
CA VAL A 77 9.74 2.54 13.66
C VAL A 77 10.89 1.55 13.91
N VAL A 78 10.79 0.33 13.41
CA VAL A 78 11.84 -0.67 13.59
C VAL A 78 13.09 -0.31 12.80
N PHE A 79 12.94 0.20 11.57
CA PHE A 79 14.08 0.63 10.76
C PHE A 79 14.80 1.86 11.33
N GLU A 80 14.10 2.74 12.04
CA GLU A 80 14.72 3.86 12.73
C GLU A 80 15.45 3.43 14.00
N ARG A 81 14.82 2.56 14.81
CA ARG A 81 15.35 2.19 16.14
C ARG A 81 16.42 1.11 16.12
N THR A 82 16.48 0.29 15.08
CA THR A 82 17.31 -0.91 15.05
C THR A 82 18.32 -0.85 13.91
N SER A 83 19.60 -0.99 14.21
CA SER A 83 20.66 -1.14 13.21
C SER A 83 20.88 -2.60 12.78
N ASN A 84 20.34 -3.57 13.51
CA ASN A 84 20.51 -4.98 13.22
C ASN A 84 19.73 -5.37 11.95
N LYS A 85 20.47 -5.77 10.90
CA LYS A 85 19.89 -6.15 9.60
C LYS A 85 18.94 -7.37 9.71
N VAL A 86 19.30 -8.33 10.56
CA VAL A 86 18.48 -9.53 10.75
C VAL A 86 17.11 -9.15 11.35
N LEU A 87 17.10 -8.31 12.38
CA LEU A 87 15.84 -7.88 13.01
C LEU A 87 14.97 -7.05 12.06
N ARG A 88 15.57 -6.16 11.25
CA ARG A 88 14.85 -5.42 10.20
C ARG A 88 14.22 -6.36 9.19
N PHE A 89 14.96 -7.35 8.72
CA PHE A 89 14.46 -8.33 7.75
C PHE A 89 13.35 -9.19 8.33
N THR A 90 13.53 -9.72 9.55
CA THR A 90 12.51 -10.52 10.24
C THR A 90 11.22 -9.74 10.45
N TYR A 91 11.33 -8.47 10.87
CA TYR A 91 10.15 -7.64 11.08
C TYR A 91 9.46 -7.25 9.76
N ALA A 92 10.21 -6.98 8.70
CA ALA A 92 9.65 -6.74 7.37
C ALA A 92 8.89 -7.96 6.86
N LEU A 93 9.46 -9.16 7.00
CA LEU A 93 8.80 -10.42 6.64
C LEU A 93 7.52 -10.65 7.46
N PHE A 94 7.59 -10.46 8.78
CA PHE A 94 6.43 -10.54 9.66
C PHE A 94 5.33 -9.56 9.26
N SER A 95 5.69 -8.32 8.93
CA SER A 95 4.74 -7.29 8.47
C SER A 95 4.09 -7.67 7.14
N ILE A 96 4.82 -8.29 6.22
CA ILE A 96 4.26 -8.81 4.97
C ILE A 96 3.24 -9.92 5.26
N ILE A 97 3.55 -10.85 6.15
CA ILE A 97 2.62 -11.93 6.53
C ILE A 97 1.37 -11.34 7.20
N LEU A 98 1.54 -10.38 8.12
CA LEU A 98 0.43 -9.75 8.80
C LEU A 98 -0.46 -8.95 7.82
N SER A 99 0.13 -8.34 6.79
CA SER A 99 -0.62 -7.59 5.77
C SER A 99 -1.51 -8.46 4.89
N LEU A 100 -1.33 -9.80 4.89
CA LEU A 100 -2.20 -10.71 4.14
C LEU A 100 -3.67 -10.68 4.61
N PHE A 101 -3.90 -10.25 5.84
CA PHE A 101 -5.25 -10.04 6.39
C PHE A 101 -5.84 -8.67 6.08
N CYS A 102 -5.12 -7.83 5.33
CA CYS A 102 -5.51 -6.47 5.00
C CYS A 102 -5.74 -6.32 3.48
N SER A 103 -6.46 -5.26 3.09
CA SER A 103 -6.87 -5.01 1.70
C SER A 103 -5.70 -4.83 0.70
N TRP A 104 -4.54 -4.36 1.16
CA TRP A 104 -3.33 -4.18 0.32
C TRP A 104 -2.19 -5.09 0.77
N ALA A 105 -2.50 -6.39 0.86
CA ALA A 105 -1.54 -7.43 1.21
C ALA A 105 -0.27 -7.36 0.34
N ILE A 106 0.90 -7.57 0.95
CA ILE A 106 2.22 -7.63 0.30
C ILE A 106 2.65 -6.31 -0.34
N LEU A 107 1.81 -5.66 -1.15
CA LEU A 107 2.19 -4.50 -1.96
C LEU A 107 2.52 -3.27 -1.10
N ALA A 108 1.70 -2.93 -0.10
CA ALA A 108 1.94 -1.75 0.72
C ALA A 108 3.24 -1.84 1.57
N PRO A 109 3.56 -2.96 2.25
CA PRO A 109 4.86 -3.15 2.88
C PRO A 109 6.03 -3.04 1.90
N VAL A 110 5.90 -3.61 0.70
CA VAL A 110 6.95 -3.54 -0.34
C VAL A 110 7.15 -2.10 -0.82
N PHE A 111 6.08 -1.36 -1.09
CA PHE A 111 6.16 0.05 -1.47
C PHE A 111 6.77 0.90 -0.34
N THR A 112 6.40 0.65 0.90
CA THR A 112 6.99 1.33 2.05
C THR A 112 8.50 1.08 2.14
N LEU A 113 8.95 -0.15 1.94
CA LEU A 113 10.38 -0.50 1.92
C LEU A 113 11.12 0.19 0.76
N LEU A 114 10.51 0.28 -0.42
CA LEU A 114 11.05 1.02 -1.57
C LEU A 114 11.23 2.51 -1.24
N PHE A 115 10.22 3.14 -0.62
CA PHE A 115 10.30 4.54 -0.23
C PHE A 115 11.28 4.79 0.92
N ILE A 116 11.46 3.85 1.85
CA ILE A 116 12.54 3.90 2.85
C ILE A 116 13.91 3.90 2.18
N TRP A 117 14.10 3.05 1.16
CA TRP A 117 15.35 2.97 0.43
C TRP A 117 15.65 4.23 -0.41
N SER A 118 14.62 4.88 -0.93
CA SER A 118 14.75 6.08 -1.77
C SER A 118 14.98 7.37 -0.98
N LYS A 119 14.88 7.32 0.33
CA LYS A 119 14.99 8.46 1.24
C LYS A 119 16.25 9.29 0.96
N GLY A 120 16.06 10.61 0.83
CA GLY A 120 17.16 11.59 0.70
C GLY A 120 17.68 11.79 -0.72
N SER A 121 17.00 11.27 -1.76
CA SER A 121 17.41 11.52 -3.14
C SER A 121 16.20 11.54 -4.08
N ASP A 122 15.94 12.69 -4.71
CA ASP A 122 14.83 12.87 -5.66
C ASP A 122 14.86 11.88 -6.82
N LYS A 123 16.07 11.55 -7.31
CA LYS A 123 16.25 10.56 -8.37
C LYS A 123 15.79 9.16 -7.93
N LYS A 124 16.10 8.79 -6.67
CA LYS A 124 15.67 7.50 -6.11
C LYS A 124 14.18 7.48 -5.83
N ILE A 125 13.58 8.60 -5.40
CA ILE A 125 12.15 8.71 -5.20
C ILE A 125 11.41 8.46 -6.52
N LYS A 126 11.80 9.15 -7.60
CA LYS A 126 11.24 8.92 -8.93
C LYS A 126 11.39 7.48 -9.39
N LEU A 127 12.57 6.89 -9.17
CA LEU A 127 12.82 5.49 -9.50
C LEU A 127 11.93 4.55 -8.67
N SER A 128 11.71 4.83 -7.39
CA SER A 128 10.82 4.04 -6.53
C SER A 128 9.37 4.09 -7.00
N PHE A 129 8.87 5.24 -7.46
CA PHE A 129 7.55 5.32 -8.07
C PHE A 129 7.46 4.48 -9.34
N ILE A 130 8.45 4.54 -10.23
CA ILE A 130 8.48 3.72 -11.45
C ILE A 130 8.48 2.23 -11.10
N ILE A 131 9.32 1.82 -10.15
CA ILE A 131 9.37 0.42 -9.70
C ILE A 131 8.04 0.00 -9.07
N ALA A 132 7.41 0.85 -8.25
CA ALA A 132 6.12 0.55 -7.63
C ALA A 132 5.01 0.34 -8.67
N VAL A 133 4.96 1.20 -9.70
CA VAL A 133 4.02 1.10 -10.83
C VAL A 133 4.24 -0.21 -11.60
N LEU A 134 5.49 -0.55 -11.91
CA LEU A 134 5.83 -1.79 -12.63
C LEU A 134 5.50 -3.04 -11.80
N LEU A 135 5.80 -3.04 -10.51
CA LEU A 135 5.45 -4.13 -9.60
C LEU A 135 3.94 -4.32 -9.51
N PHE A 136 3.20 -3.22 -9.42
CA PHE A 136 1.75 -3.27 -9.39
C PHE A 136 1.15 -3.81 -10.68
N ALA A 137 1.66 -3.37 -11.84
CA ALA A 137 1.25 -3.89 -13.14
C ALA A 137 1.56 -5.39 -13.29
N ALA A 138 2.75 -5.81 -12.85
CA ALA A 138 3.13 -7.23 -12.86
C ALA A 138 2.23 -8.07 -11.94
N PHE A 139 1.85 -7.54 -10.77
CA PHE A 139 0.94 -8.21 -9.84
C PHE A 139 -0.47 -8.36 -10.45
N ASN A 140 -0.99 -7.32 -11.12
CA ASN A 140 -2.26 -7.39 -11.84
C ASN A 140 -2.21 -8.40 -12.99
N LEU A 141 -1.14 -8.41 -13.78
CA LEU A 141 -0.94 -9.41 -14.84
C LEU A 141 -0.97 -10.83 -14.28
N ALA A 142 -0.23 -11.07 -13.20
CA ALA A 142 -0.18 -12.38 -12.55
C ALA A 142 -1.54 -12.81 -12.00
N GLY A 143 -2.29 -11.90 -11.38
CA GLY A 143 -3.63 -12.17 -10.84
C GLY A 143 -4.70 -12.40 -11.90
N GLY A 144 -4.50 -11.86 -13.10
CA GLY A 144 -5.42 -12.04 -14.25
C GLY A 144 -5.19 -13.33 -15.05
N ILE A 145 -4.07 -14.03 -14.84
CA ILE A 145 -3.76 -15.28 -15.52
C ILE A 145 -4.81 -16.33 -15.13
N GLY A 146 -5.51 -16.89 -16.12
CA GLY A 146 -6.56 -17.90 -15.92
C GLY A 146 -7.96 -17.35 -15.58
N ARG A 147 -8.11 -16.02 -15.36
CA ARG A 147 -9.41 -15.37 -15.12
C ARG A 147 -9.94 -14.63 -16.35
N PHE A 148 -9.06 -13.99 -17.10
CA PHE A 148 -9.39 -13.15 -18.26
C PHE A 148 -8.65 -13.61 -19.51
N SER A 149 -9.18 -13.21 -20.69
CA SER A 149 -8.45 -13.36 -21.95
C SER A 149 -7.12 -12.59 -21.90
N MET A 150 -6.09 -13.10 -22.57
CA MET A 150 -4.75 -12.49 -22.56
C MET A 150 -4.78 -11.00 -22.97
N THR A 151 -5.59 -10.67 -23.96
CA THR A 151 -5.78 -9.28 -24.44
C THR A 151 -6.41 -8.39 -23.37
N THR A 152 -7.44 -8.87 -22.70
CA THR A 152 -8.12 -8.13 -21.61
C THR A 152 -7.19 -7.93 -20.43
N ASN A 153 -6.41 -8.94 -20.07
CA ASN A 153 -5.45 -8.86 -18.96
C ASN A 153 -4.32 -7.84 -19.23
N ILE A 154 -3.82 -7.77 -20.47
CA ILE A 154 -2.85 -6.76 -20.89
C ILE A 154 -3.47 -5.36 -20.83
N LEU A 155 -4.73 -5.20 -21.24
CA LEU A 155 -5.43 -3.92 -21.21
C LEU A 155 -5.59 -3.39 -19.76
N TYR A 156 -5.95 -4.26 -18.81
CA TYR A 156 -6.03 -3.94 -17.39
C TYR A 156 -4.66 -3.54 -16.80
N ALA A 157 -3.60 -4.26 -17.19
CA ALA A 157 -2.26 -3.91 -16.74
C ALA A 157 -1.79 -2.56 -17.30
N LEU A 158 -2.11 -2.24 -18.55
CA LEU A 158 -1.81 -0.93 -19.15
C LEU A 158 -2.64 0.18 -18.48
N GLY A 159 -3.92 -0.04 -18.21
CA GLY A 159 -4.77 0.89 -17.47
C GLY A 159 -4.20 1.18 -16.08
N SER A 160 -3.77 0.15 -15.36
CA SER A 160 -3.16 0.31 -14.04
C SER A 160 -1.83 1.09 -14.09
N ILE A 161 -1.03 0.96 -15.17
CA ILE A 161 0.20 1.76 -15.36
C ILE A 161 -0.14 3.24 -15.56
N VAL A 162 -1.16 3.56 -16.34
CA VAL A 162 -1.60 4.94 -16.56
C VAL A 162 -2.15 5.54 -15.27
N GLY A 163 -3.04 4.82 -14.60
CA GLY A 163 -3.64 5.26 -13.34
C GLY A 163 -2.60 5.49 -12.24
N THR A 164 -1.70 4.54 -12.03
CA THR A 164 -0.66 4.64 -11.00
C THR A 164 0.52 5.52 -11.40
N GLY A 165 0.79 5.68 -12.72
CA GLY A 165 1.86 6.54 -13.24
C GLY A 165 1.72 8.01 -12.86
N LEU A 166 0.49 8.47 -12.64
CA LEU A 166 0.20 9.82 -12.13
C LEU A 166 0.77 10.04 -10.72
N SER A 167 1.00 8.99 -9.92
CA SER A 167 1.58 9.12 -8.58
C SER A 167 3.02 9.66 -8.58
N GLY A 168 3.76 9.49 -9.68
CA GLY A 168 5.12 10.02 -9.83
C GLY A 168 5.19 11.52 -10.15
N ILE A 169 4.05 12.19 -10.34
CA ILE A 169 3.96 13.64 -10.61
C ILE A 169 3.82 14.45 -9.32
N VAL A 170 3.42 13.83 -8.22
CA VAL A 170 3.29 14.41 -6.89
C VAL A 170 4.65 14.44 -6.19
#